data_f8c82c968c374ccce3bbcc024166d94e
#
_entry.id   f8c82c968c374ccce3bbcc024166d94e
#
_cell.length_a   1.000
_cell.length_b   1.000
_cell.length_c   1.000
_cell.angle_alpha   90.00
_cell.angle_beta   90.00
_cell.angle_gamma   90.00
#
_symmetry.space_group_name_H-M   'P 1'
#
loop_
_entity.id
_entity.type
_entity.pdbx_description
1 polymer ?
#
loop_
_entity_poly.entity_id
_entity_poly.type
_entity_poly.pdbx_seq_one_letter_code
_entity_poly.pdbx_strand_id
1 'polypeptide(L)'
;MKRKVVSLLLASAMTAGMASMAFADEATTDLSELTFGDGWKIDTSEDYSGPQYKRFDGLEFTRIVNTSGFDVPEGMTIDDNDRVWMFELKSGLVPKTLWSASGDAFTQKQNATIASGEIPDLMEVDMNQYYTLVKSGLIADLTDELLEGDHPSLQSLYAMGDNLALDTLKIDGRIYGIPQVSMNFDGSPLVWIRKDWMEKLGLEDPKSYADLEEIALAFMQSDLDGNGKDDTYGIATLSNFGASYGGSGNLCDLFLNVGGAAPGLWQKQEDGTVIYGSLMDGAKDALVLLNDWYQKGIIPSDFATWEADTIKQVIGEDKAGIVFSPWWGCWDALSANISLNQEAEWSAYVLPGEEGGEIRSAAGNPVRSVFVVREGFEHPEAFVYAYDMLTKGYDIDTEASGFDGISYEANNCFSPMNTSTAPSVLTKPMDQVIEKALNHEFADVDEMRAFIQEQTDGLIEGANDQYTLVL
;
A
#
# COMPACT_ATOMS: atom_id res chain seq x y z
N MET A 1 6.54 -1.93 30.72
CA MET A 1 7.28 -2.73 29.72
C MET A 1 7.43 -4.20 30.14
N LYS A 2 8.17 -4.56 31.19
CA LYS A 2 8.40 -5.97 31.61
C LYS A 2 7.11 -6.80 31.80
N ARG A 3 6.04 -6.25 32.34
CA ARG A 3 4.77 -6.97 32.54
C ARG A 3 3.99 -7.20 31.22
N LYS A 4 4.08 -6.27 30.29
CA LYS A 4 3.38 -6.36 28.98
C LYS A 4 4.00 -7.41 28.06
N VAL A 5 5.33 -7.49 28.02
CA VAL A 5 6.07 -8.52 27.28
C VAL A 5 5.76 -9.92 27.80
N VAL A 6 5.61 -10.07 29.12
CA VAL A 6 5.21 -11.35 29.73
C VAL A 6 3.82 -11.80 29.31
N SER A 7 2.87 -10.87 29.14
CA SER A 7 1.51 -11.20 28.70
C SER A 7 1.48 -11.66 27.24
N LEU A 8 2.26 -11.04 26.35
CA LEU A 8 2.40 -11.43 24.94
C LEU A 8 2.99 -12.84 24.83
N LEU A 9 4.01 -13.15 25.65
CA LEU A 9 4.67 -14.46 25.68
C LEU A 9 3.77 -15.60 26.14
N LEU A 10 2.86 -15.31 27.07
CA LEU A 10 1.88 -16.29 27.52
C LEU A 10 0.86 -16.62 26.41
N ALA A 11 0.49 -15.64 25.58
CA ALA A 11 -0.43 -15.86 24.47
C ALA A 11 0.23 -16.71 23.33
N SER A 12 1.46 -16.39 22.96
CA SER A 12 2.20 -17.17 21.93
C SER A 12 2.64 -18.55 22.40
N ALA A 13 2.91 -18.76 23.69
CA ALA A 13 3.23 -20.07 24.24
C ALA A 13 2.00 -20.99 24.36
N MET A 14 0.77 -20.43 24.43
CA MET A 14 -0.46 -21.23 24.49
C MET A 14 -0.86 -21.86 23.16
N THR A 15 -0.42 -21.31 22.02
CA THR A 15 -0.64 -21.89 20.70
C THR A 15 0.36 -22.99 20.33
N ALA A 16 1.49 -23.09 21.01
CA ALA A 16 2.57 -24.04 20.72
C ALA A 16 2.59 -25.30 21.61
N GLY A 17 1.52 -25.63 22.32
CA GLY A 17 1.43 -26.88 23.08
C GLY A 17 1.32 -26.70 24.59
N MET A 18 0.23 -27.19 25.15
CA MET A 18 -0.06 -27.20 26.59
C MET A 18 1.05 -27.89 27.39
N ALA A 19 1.86 -27.11 28.07
CA ALA A 19 2.60 -27.55 29.24
C ALA A 19 2.28 -26.60 30.38
N SER A 20 1.64 -27.14 31.42
CA SER A 20 1.27 -26.45 32.64
C SER A 20 2.51 -25.86 33.32
N MET A 21 2.61 -24.53 33.40
CA MET A 21 3.56 -23.85 34.26
C MET A 21 2.82 -23.14 35.38
N ALA A 22 3.18 -23.50 36.62
CA ALA A 22 2.77 -22.86 37.84
C ALA A 22 3.36 -21.44 37.91
N PHE A 23 2.56 -20.47 38.29
CA PHE A 23 3.00 -19.10 38.55
C PHE A 23 3.98 -19.08 39.73
N ALA A 24 5.20 -18.73 39.48
CA ALA A 24 6.19 -18.39 40.50
C ALA A 24 6.67 -16.95 40.26
N ASP A 25 6.87 -16.24 41.38
CA ASP A 25 7.31 -14.84 41.54
C ASP A 25 8.18 -14.22 40.44
N GLU A 26 7.88 -12.94 40.13
CA GLU A 26 8.70 -11.89 39.53
C GLU A 26 10.05 -12.30 38.85
N ALA A 27 10.02 -13.25 37.95
CA ALA A 27 11.17 -13.51 37.09
C ALA A 27 11.15 -12.49 35.95
N THR A 28 12.15 -11.64 35.92
CA THR A 28 12.44 -10.80 34.74
C THR A 28 12.76 -11.74 33.58
N THR A 29 11.85 -11.83 32.60
CA THR A 29 12.09 -12.63 31.39
C THR A 29 13.30 -12.04 30.68
N ASP A 30 14.32 -12.85 30.46
CA ASP A 30 15.48 -12.46 29.65
C ASP A 30 15.04 -12.43 28.18
N LEU A 31 15.05 -11.25 27.58
CA LEU A 31 14.61 -11.05 26.19
C LEU A 31 15.48 -11.82 25.19
N SER A 32 16.74 -12.14 25.55
CA SER A 32 17.66 -12.93 24.69
C SER A 32 17.26 -14.40 24.58
N GLU A 33 16.41 -14.91 25.51
CA GLU A 33 15.91 -16.28 25.48
C GLU A 33 14.66 -16.44 24.64
N LEU A 34 14.02 -15.33 24.21
CA LEU A 34 12.81 -15.37 23.39
C LEU A 34 13.15 -15.82 21.97
N THR A 35 12.45 -16.82 21.51
CA THR A 35 12.53 -17.32 20.15
C THR A 35 11.18 -17.13 19.47
N PHE A 36 11.17 -16.42 18.35
CA PHE A 36 10.00 -16.15 17.52
C PHE A 36 9.96 -17.12 16.34
N GLY A 37 8.78 -17.41 15.81
CA GLY A 37 8.53 -18.22 14.60
C GLY A 37 9.64 -19.18 14.19
N ASP A 38 10.37 -18.88 13.17
CA ASP A 38 11.48 -19.65 12.60
C ASP A 38 12.80 -19.59 13.35
N GLY A 39 12.77 -19.27 14.63
CA GLY A 39 13.96 -19.27 15.48
C GLY A 39 14.66 -17.91 15.60
N TRP A 40 14.03 -16.85 15.09
CA TRP A 40 14.54 -15.49 15.28
C TRP A 40 14.60 -15.13 16.76
N LYS A 41 15.70 -14.52 17.17
CA LYS A 41 15.96 -14.09 18.54
C LYS A 41 16.26 -12.61 18.57
N ILE A 42 15.85 -11.95 19.65
CA ILE A 42 16.26 -10.57 19.91
C ILE A 42 17.76 -10.59 20.24
N ASP A 43 18.55 -9.84 19.47
CA ASP A 43 19.95 -9.62 19.83
C ASP A 43 20.03 -8.54 20.91
N THR A 44 20.37 -8.95 22.12
CA THR A 44 20.58 -8.08 23.28
C THR A 44 22.05 -7.89 23.61
N SER A 45 22.98 -8.33 22.73
CA SER A 45 24.41 -8.21 22.97
C SER A 45 24.86 -6.75 23.02
N GLU A 46 25.87 -6.45 23.84
CA GLU A 46 26.49 -5.12 23.90
C GLU A 46 27.27 -4.80 22.61
N ASP A 47 27.62 -5.82 21.84
CA ASP A 47 28.35 -5.70 20.57
C ASP A 47 27.42 -5.60 19.34
N TYR A 48 26.11 -5.46 19.56
CA TYR A 48 25.14 -5.28 18.47
C TYR A 48 25.46 -4.02 17.68
N SER A 49 25.89 -4.19 16.43
CA SER A 49 26.27 -3.11 15.51
C SER A 49 25.11 -2.63 14.63
N GLY A 50 23.91 -3.17 14.82
CA GLY A 50 22.70 -2.72 14.14
C GLY A 50 22.17 -1.38 14.66
N PRO A 51 20.99 -0.93 14.20
CA PRO A 51 20.35 0.28 14.68
C PRO A 51 20.29 0.30 16.20
N GLN A 52 20.73 1.39 16.80
CA GLN A 52 20.92 1.45 18.27
C GLN A 52 19.60 1.75 18.99
N TYR A 53 18.61 0.87 18.85
CA TYR A 53 17.29 1.03 19.48
C TYR A 53 17.35 1.25 20.99
N LYS A 54 18.36 0.70 21.68
CA LYS A 54 18.58 0.91 23.12
C LYS A 54 18.92 2.35 23.48
N ARG A 55 19.34 3.19 22.54
CA ARG A 55 19.65 4.60 22.77
C ARG A 55 18.46 5.38 23.28
N PHE A 56 17.25 5.02 22.85
CA PHE A 56 16.01 5.71 23.17
C PHE A 56 15.05 4.86 24.03
N ASP A 57 15.56 3.81 24.69
CA ASP A 57 14.74 2.87 25.48
C ASP A 57 13.94 3.59 26.58
N GLY A 58 12.62 3.47 26.49
CA GLY A 58 11.69 4.10 27.42
C GLY A 58 11.33 5.56 27.11
N LEU A 59 11.82 6.14 26.00
CA LEU A 59 11.42 7.50 25.59
C LEU A 59 9.93 7.54 25.25
N GLU A 60 9.17 8.30 26.06
CA GLU A 60 7.73 8.51 25.82
C GLU A 60 7.48 9.61 24.80
N PHE A 61 6.49 9.42 23.95
CA PHE A 61 6.02 10.43 23.02
C PHE A 61 4.51 10.40 22.82
N THR A 62 3.92 11.53 22.51
CA THR A 62 2.49 11.66 22.23
C THR A 62 2.18 11.49 20.75
N ARG A 63 1.03 10.86 20.44
CA ARG A 63 0.51 10.66 19.07
C ARG A 63 -1.00 10.81 19.00
N ILE A 64 -1.52 10.85 17.77
CA ILE A 64 -2.94 10.67 17.45
C ILE A 64 -3.09 9.45 16.56
N VAL A 65 -4.25 8.79 16.58
CA VAL A 65 -4.47 7.54 15.85
C VAL A 65 -5.72 7.60 14.99
N ASN A 66 -5.55 7.35 13.70
CA ASN A 66 -6.66 7.03 12.79
C ASN A 66 -6.93 5.52 12.87
N THR A 67 -8.07 5.14 13.40
CA THR A 67 -8.44 3.72 13.54
C THR A 67 -8.95 3.12 12.22
N SER A 68 -9.10 3.91 11.18
CA SER A 68 -9.62 3.47 9.86
C SER A 68 -10.95 2.71 9.93
N GLY A 69 -11.75 2.95 10.99
CA GLY A 69 -13.02 2.26 11.23
C GLY A 69 -12.89 0.89 11.92
N PHE A 70 -11.68 0.47 12.27
CA PHE A 70 -11.48 -0.78 13.02
C PHE A 70 -11.61 -0.57 14.52
N ASP A 71 -12.25 -1.53 15.16
CA ASP A 71 -12.31 -1.60 16.61
C ASP A 71 -11.05 -2.25 17.20
N VAL A 72 -10.65 -1.77 18.37
CA VAL A 72 -9.57 -2.43 19.10
C VAL A 72 -10.04 -3.82 19.55
N PRO A 73 -9.24 -4.89 19.32
CA PRO A 73 -9.60 -6.24 19.73
C PRO A 73 -9.90 -6.35 21.23
N GLU A 74 -10.77 -7.30 21.58
CA GLU A 74 -11.18 -7.52 22.98
C GLU A 74 -9.96 -7.77 23.88
N GLY A 75 -9.89 -7.04 24.98
CA GLY A 75 -8.77 -7.13 25.93
C GLY A 75 -7.57 -6.27 25.61
N MET A 76 -7.56 -5.55 24.49
CA MET A 76 -6.51 -4.64 24.08
C MET A 76 -6.95 -3.17 24.16
N THR A 77 -6.00 -2.25 24.04
CA THR A 77 -6.25 -0.81 23.87
C THR A 77 -5.43 -0.27 22.72
N ILE A 78 -5.66 0.99 22.33
CA ILE A 78 -4.89 1.64 21.24
C ILE A 78 -3.39 1.69 21.55
N ASP A 79 -3.01 1.83 22.80
CA ASP A 79 -1.60 1.88 23.24
C ASP A 79 -1.14 0.58 23.91
N ASP A 80 -1.95 -0.48 23.88
CA ASP A 80 -1.65 -1.77 24.52
C ASP A 80 -2.15 -2.90 23.62
N ASN A 81 -1.42 -3.15 22.52
CA ASN A 81 -1.72 -4.16 21.51
C ASN A 81 -0.43 -4.64 20.84
N ASP A 82 -0.52 -5.69 20.05
CA ASP A 82 0.59 -6.38 19.42
C ASP A 82 1.50 -5.43 18.61
N ARG A 83 0.91 -4.51 17.84
CA ARG A 83 1.67 -3.61 16.97
C ARG A 83 2.42 -2.55 17.77
N VAL A 84 1.81 -2.04 18.81
CA VAL A 84 2.48 -1.11 19.73
C VAL A 84 3.61 -1.83 20.46
N TRP A 85 3.38 -3.05 20.93
CA TRP A 85 4.44 -3.83 21.60
C TRP A 85 5.61 -4.13 20.67
N MET A 86 5.33 -4.50 19.41
CA MET A 86 6.40 -4.71 18.43
C MET A 86 7.18 -3.43 18.12
N PHE A 87 6.48 -2.31 18.02
CA PHE A 87 7.13 -1.02 17.86
C PHE A 87 8.00 -0.65 19.07
N GLU A 88 7.47 -0.76 20.29
CA GLU A 88 8.21 -0.54 21.54
C GLU A 88 9.43 -1.47 21.63
N LEU A 89 9.25 -2.75 21.28
CA LEU A 89 10.32 -3.75 21.35
C LEU A 89 11.46 -3.42 20.38
N LYS A 90 11.14 -3.00 19.16
CA LYS A 90 12.14 -2.68 18.12
C LYS A 90 12.78 -1.31 18.34
N SER A 91 12.02 -0.30 18.70
CA SER A 91 12.50 1.09 18.77
C SER A 91 12.87 1.57 20.17
N GLY A 92 12.36 0.94 21.21
CA GLY A 92 12.46 1.43 22.59
C GLY A 92 11.51 2.60 22.90
N LEU A 93 10.77 3.12 21.91
CA LEU A 93 9.89 4.29 22.04
C LEU A 93 8.52 3.87 22.56
N VAL A 94 7.95 4.65 23.50
CA VAL A 94 6.68 4.36 24.16
C VAL A 94 5.60 5.37 23.74
N PRO A 95 4.63 4.99 22.91
CA PRO A 95 3.59 5.91 22.47
C PRO A 95 2.55 6.20 23.56
N LYS A 96 2.01 7.41 23.53
CA LYS A 96 0.90 7.87 24.34
C LYS A 96 -0.15 8.52 23.44
N THR A 97 -1.24 7.86 23.20
CA THR A 97 -2.29 8.39 22.30
C THR A 97 -3.11 9.47 23.02
N LEU A 98 -3.08 10.69 22.49
CA LEU A 98 -3.87 11.81 22.98
C LEU A 98 -5.35 11.63 22.64
N TRP A 99 -5.64 11.17 21.45
CA TRP A 99 -6.98 10.85 20.99
C TRP A 99 -6.92 9.97 19.73
N SER A 100 -8.05 9.29 19.46
CA SER A 100 -8.28 8.54 18.24
C SER A 100 -9.61 8.90 17.61
N ALA A 101 -9.74 8.69 16.32
CA ALA A 101 -10.97 8.78 15.54
C ALA A 101 -10.79 8.02 14.23
N SER A 102 -11.84 7.90 13.41
CA SER A 102 -11.79 7.26 12.10
C SER A 102 -12.39 8.14 11.00
N GLY A 103 -11.98 7.92 9.76
CA GLY A 103 -12.51 8.57 8.56
C GLY A 103 -12.52 10.10 8.65
N ASP A 104 -13.61 10.72 8.23
CA ASP A 104 -13.75 12.18 8.20
C ASP A 104 -13.63 12.84 9.57
N ALA A 105 -14.07 12.16 10.64
CA ALA A 105 -13.94 12.67 12.00
C ALA A 105 -12.48 12.78 12.43
N PHE A 106 -11.62 11.84 12.01
CA PHE A 106 -10.18 11.93 12.22
C PHE A 106 -9.60 13.14 11.49
N THR A 107 -9.86 13.28 10.18
CA THR A 107 -9.34 14.38 9.36
C THR A 107 -9.75 15.75 9.90
N GLN A 108 -11.01 15.92 10.29
CA GLN A 108 -11.51 17.17 10.87
C GLN A 108 -10.79 17.51 12.19
N LYS A 109 -10.63 16.50 13.07
CA LYS A 109 -9.99 16.70 14.36
C LYS A 109 -8.48 16.94 14.23
N GLN A 110 -7.83 16.26 13.29
CA GLN A 110 -6.41 16.48 12.97
C GLN A 110 -6.18 17.91 12.45
N ASN A 111 -7.00 18.39 11.51
CA ASN A 111 -6.92 19.75 11.01
C ASN A 111 -7.16 20.80 12.12
N ALA A 112 -8.08 20.52 13.05
CA ALA A 112 -8.28 21.39 14.23
C ALA A 112 -7.06 21.38 15.18
N THR A 113 -6.43 20.21 15.38
CA THR A 113 -5.20 20.06 16.15
C THR A 113 -4.06 20.89 15.52
N ILE A 114 -3.86 20.78 14.21
CA ILE A 114 -2.87 21.58 13.47
C ILE A 114 -3.16 23.08 13.61
N ALA A 115 -4.42 23.47 13.44
CA ALA A 115 -4.83 24.89 13.53
C ALA A 115 -4.65 25.48 14.94
N SER A 116 -4.72 24.67 16.00
CA SER A 116 -4.47 25.10 17.37
C SER A 116 -3.00 25.40 17.67
N GLY A 117 -2.09 24.83 16.88
CA GLY A 117 -0.63 24.86 17.14
C GLY A 117 -0.18 23.90 18.24
N GLU A 118 -1.10 23.18 18.89
CA GLU A 118 -0.77 22.18 19.93
C GLU A 118 -0.79 20.79 19.32
N ILE A 119 0.26 20.44 18.58
CA ILE A 119 0.38 19.15 17.89
C ILE A 119 1.05 18.10 18.80
N PRO A 120 0.77 16.79 18.59
CA PRO A 120 1.47 15.70 19.27
C PRO A 120 2.96 15.65 18.87
N ASP A 121 3.75 14.90 19.63
CA ASP A 121 5.18 14.75 19.36
C ASP A 121 5.46 14.07 18.04
N LEU A 122 4.66 13.06 17.68
CA LEU A 122 4.68 12.40 16.37
C LEU A 122 3.30 12.44 15.72
N MET A 123 3.25 12.77 14.44
CA MET A 123 2.01 12.77 13.66
C MET A 123 2.28 12.39 12.21
N GLU A 124 1.42 11.54 11.65
CA GLU A 124 1.37 11.29 10.20
C GLU A 124 0.48 12.34 9.54
N VAL A 125 0.95 12.95 8.44
CA VAL A 125 0.27 14.05 7.74
C VAL A 125 0.33 13.89 6.22
N ASP A 126 -0.64 14.48 5.52
CA ASP A 126 -0.56 14.65 4.08
C ASP A 126 0.38 15.81 3.67
N MET A 127 0.65 15.93 2.37
CA MET A 127 1.55 16.96 1.86
C MET A 127 1.06 18.40 2.11
N ASN A 128 -0.25 18.66 2.10
CA ASN A 128 -0.81 19.99 2.36
C ASN A 128 -0.64 20.38 3.84
N GLN A 129 -0.87 19.42 4.73
CA GLN A 129 -0.63 19.57 6.16
C GLN A 129 0.86 19.75 6.45
N TYR A 130 1.74 18.99 5.78
CA TYR A 130 3.20 19.14 5.87
C TYR A 130 3.65 20.56 5.54
N TYR A 131 3.25 21.10 4.38
CA TYR A 131 3.58 22.48 4.01
C TYR A 131 3.05 23.52 5.01
N THR A 132 1.88 23.29 5.56
CA THR A 132 1.27 24.15 6.57
C THR A 132 2.08 24.15 7.86
N LEU A 133 2.52 23.00 8.31
CA LEU A 133 3.30 22.80 9.53
C LEU A 133 4.71 23.39 9.40
N VAL A 134 5.39 23.18 8.26
CA VAL A 134 6.69 23.80 8.00
C VAL A 134 6.58 25.33 8.02
N LYS A 135 5.59 25.87 7.32
CA LYS A 135 5.36 27.34 7.27
C LYS A 135 5.07 27.93 8.65
N SER A 136 4.44 27.15 9.52
CA SER A 136 4.11 27.58 10.89
C SER A 136 5.25 27.36 11.89
N GLY A 137 6.35 26.70 11.49
CA GLY A 137 7.47 26.39 12.38
C GLY A 137 7.12 25.44 13.52
N LEU A 138 6.15 24.55 13.32
CA LEU A 138 5.65 23.64 14.35
C LEU A 138 6.35 22.29 14.36
N ILE A 139 7.16 21.98 13.36
CA ILE A 139 7.83 20.69 13.20
C ILE A 139 9.34 20.82 13.06
N ALA A 140 10.05 19.82 13.58
CA ALA A 140 11.49 19.77 13.65
C ALA A 140 12.14 19.60 12.28
N ASP A 141 13.31 20.20 12.12
CA ASP A 141 14.19 19.99 10.97
C ASP A 141 14.94 18.66 11.15
N LEU A 142 14.74 17.74 10.21
CA LEU A 142 15.36 16.40 10.19
C LEU A 142 16.40 16.25 9.07
N THR A 143 16.79 17.34 8.43
CA THR A 143 17.64 17.30 7.22
C THR A 143 18.94 16.56 7.45
N ASP A 144 19.67 16.96 8.48
CA ASP A 144 21.01 16.45 8.73
C ASP A 144 20.94 14.96 9.13
N GLU A 145 19.91 14.57 9.88
CA GLU A 145 19.69 13.18 10.28
C GLU A 145 19.33 12.29 9.08
N LEU A 146 18.44 12.74 8.20
CA LEU A 146 18.01 11.97 7.03
C LEU A 146 19.07 11.87 5.94
N LEU A 147 19.92 12.90 5.78
CA LEU A 147 20.92 12.95 4.70
C LEU A 147 22.30 12.48 5.14
N GLU A 148 22.68 12.68 6.42
CA GLU A 148 24.02 12.42 6.93
C GLU A 148 24.03 11.38 8.07
N GLY A 149 22.87 11.02 8.62
CA GLY A 149 22.72 10.01 9.67
C GLY A 149 23.03 8.58 9.18
N ASP A 150 23.31 7.66 10.09
CA ASP A 150 23.56 6.26 9.80
C ASP A 150 22.25 5.45 9.82
N HIS A 151 21.53 5.45 8.70
CA HIS A 151 20.24 4.80 8.50
C HIS A 151 20.25 3.97 7.21
N PRO A 152 21.00 2.84 7.19
CA PRO A 152 21.27 2.12 5.94
C PRO A 152 20.02 1.54 5.27
N SER A 153 19.03 1.07 6.04
CA SER A 153 17.80 0.51 5.48
C SER A 153 16.93 1.60 4.85
N LEU A 154 16.83 2.73 5.53
CA LEU A 154 16.06 3.87 5.06
C LEU A 154 16.72 4.55 3.85
N GLN A 155 18.05 4.69 3.89
CA GLN A 155 18.83 5.20 2.76
C GLN A 155 18.67 4.30 1.52
N SER A 156 18.70 2.97 1.70
CA SER A 156 18.46 2.02 0.62
C SER A 156 17.04 2.16 0.05
N LEU A 157 16.03 2.27 0.92
CA LEU A 157 14.64 2.48 0.49
C LEU A 157 14.48 3.76 -0.35
N TYR A 158 15.06 4.87 0.09
CA TYR A 158 14.96 6.13 -0.66
C TYR A 158 15.75 6.08 -1.97
N ALA A 159 16.91 5.44 -1.98
CA ALA A 159 17.72 5.27 -3.19
C ALA A 159 17.01 4.45 -4.28
N MET A 160 16.17 3.48 -3.92
CA MET A 160 15.34 2.73 -4.89
C MET A 160 14.41 3.63 -5.72
N GLY A 161 14.05 4.81 -5.19
CA GLY A 161 13.25 5.82 -5.88
C GLY A 161 14.05 7.06 -6.28
N ASP A 162 15.36 6.94 -6.55
CA ASP A 162 16.26 8.07 -6.89
C ASP A 162 16.20 9.22 -5.89
N ASN A 163 15.89 8.93 -4.63
CA ASN A 163 15.66 9.90 -3.54
C ASN A 163 14.52 10.90 -3.81
N LEU A 164 13.64 10.61 -4.77
CA LEU A 164 12.56 11.51 -5.19
C LEU A 164 11.62 11.85 -4.02
N ALA A 165 11.40 10.91 -3.09
CA ALA A 165 10.61 11.15 -1.89
C ALA A 165 11.24 12.22 -0.98
N LEU A 166 12.56 12.15 -0.75
CA LEU A 166 13.28 13.17 0.02
C LEU A 166 13.29 14.51 -0.73
N ASP A 167 13.53 14.50 -2.05
CA ASP A 167 13.53 15.71 -2.86
C ASP A 167 12.16 16.41 -2.88
N THR A 168 11.08 15.65 -2.85
CA THR A 168 9.72 16.17 -2.78
C THR A 168 9.44 16.92 -1.46
N LEU A 169 10.08 16.51 -0.36
CA LEU A 169 9.91 17.15 0.94
C LEU A 169 10.78 18.40 1.13
N LYS A 170 11.76 18.65 0.26
CA LYS A 170 12.66 19.78 0.43
C LYS A 170 11.94 21.13 0.31
N ILE A 171 12.04 21.93 1.35
CA ILE A 171 11.60 23.34 1.38
C ILE A 171 12.84 24.18 1.72
N ASP A 172 13.23 25.05 0.82
CA ASP A 172 14.45 25.85 0.93
C ASP A 172 15.72 25.02 1.24
N GLY A 173 15.75 23.79 0.69
CA GLY A 173 16.86 22.85 0.87
C GLY A 173 16.83 22.04 2.17
N ARG A 174 15.81 22.21 3.01
CA ARG A 174 15.66 21.52 4.30
C ARG A 174 14.48 20.54 4.27
N ILE A 175 14.54 19.48 5.08
CA ILE A 175 13.55 18.41 5.20
C ILE A 175 13.02 18.36 6.63
N TYR A 176 11.70 18.48 6.81
CA TYR A 176 11.05 18.60 8.12
C TYR A 176 10.18 17.39 8.48
N GLY A 177 10.44 16.25 7.87
CA GLY A 177 9.67 15.02 8.15
C GLY A 177 10.24 13.82 7.43
N ILE A 178 9.78 12.65 7.81
CA ILE A 178 10.19 11.36 7.29
C ILE A 178 9.15 10.94 6.24
N PRO A 179 9.48 10.92 4.93
CA PRO A 179 8.52 10.52 3.91
C PRO A 179 8.23 9.01 3.96
N GLN A 180 6.96 8.66 3.96
CA GLN A 180 6.55 7.33 3.53
C GLN A 180 6.62 7.26 2.01
N VAL A 181 7.42 6.34 1.49
CA VAL A 181 7.54 6.15 0.04
C VAL A 181 6.27 5.51 -0.49
N SER A 182 5.72 6.06 -1.56
CA SER A 182 4.66 5.42 -2.33
C SER A 182 5.26 4.45 -3.33
N MET A 183 4.60 3.32 -3.54
CA MET A 183 4.96 2.36 -4.56
C MET A 183 4.51 2.87 -5.94
N ASN A 184 5.26 3.77 -6.53
CA ASN A 184 5.01 4.53 -7.77
C ASN A 184 3.92 3.99 -8.71
N PHE A 185 3.95 2.72 -9.08
CA PHE A 185 3.01 2.07 -10.00
C PHE A 185 2.12 1.02 -9.35
N ASP A 186 2.24 0.82 -8.04
CA ASP A 186 1.50 -0.22 -7.32
C ASP A 186 -0.03 -0.06 -7.46
N GLY A 187 -0.50 1.18 -7.44
CA GLY A 187 -1.90 1.51 -7.64
C GLY A 187 -2.34 1.63 -9.10
N SER A 188 -1.49 1.29 -10.08
CA SER A 188 -1.86 1.37 -11.50
C SER A 188 -2.97 0.39 -11.84
N PRO A 189 -4.04 0.84 -12.53
CA PRO A 189 -5.14 -0.03 -12.84
C PRO A 189 -4.78 -1.01 -13.96
N LEU A 190 -5.04 -2.28 -13.70
CA LEU A 190 -5.10 -3.34 -14.71
C LEU A 190 -6.55 -3.50 -15.18
N VAL A 191 -6.74 -4.01 -16.37
CA VAL A 191 -8.07 -4.38 -16.87
C VAL A 191 -8.33 -5.84 -16.48
N TRP A 192 -9.18 -6.06 -15.48
CA TRP A 192 -9.60 -7.40 -15.08
C TRP A 192 -10.83 -7.84 -15.86
N ILE A 193 -10.74 -9.02 -16.48
CA ILE A 193 -11.80 -9.57 -17.34
C ILE A 193 -12.12 -10.99 -16.91
N ARG A 194 -13.40 -11.34 -16.89
CA ARG A 194 -13.89 -12.71 -16.67
C ARG A 194 -13.44 -13.63 -17.81
N LYS A 195 -12.39 -14.39 -17.54
CA LYS A 195 -11.79 -15.32 -18.53
C LYS A 195 -12.75 -16.44 -18.90
N ASP A 196 -13.44 -17.02 -17.94
CA ASP A 196 -14.46 -18.04 -18.15
C ASP A 196 -15.62 -17.56 -19.05
N TRP A 197 -16.00 -16.28 -18.96
CA TRP A 197 -17.01 -15.70 -19.87
C TRP A 197 -16.47 -15.52 -21.29
N MET A 198 -15.22 -15.10 -21.42
CA MET A 198 -14.57 -15.01 -22.72
C MET A 198 -14.50 -16.37 -23.40
N GLU A 199 -14.08 -17.42 -22.69
CA GLU A 199 -14.01 -18.79 -23.19
C GLU A 199 -15.39 -19.34 -23.58
N LYS A 200 -16.42 -19.11 -22.75
CA LYS A 200 -17.80 -19.47 -23.04
C LYS A 200 -18.31 -18.86 -24.35
N LEU A 201 -17.88 -17.65 -24.67
CA LEU A 201 -18.26 -16.93 -25.89
C LEU A 201 -17.28 -17.12 -27.05
N GLY A 202 -16.15 -17.79 -26.84
CA GLY A 202 -15.11 -17.98 -27.86
C GLY A 202 -14.37 -16.70 -28.24
N LEU A 203 -14.20 -15.79 -27.31
CA LEU A 203 -13.48 -14.52 -27.49
C LEU A 203 -11.99 -14.70 -27.22
N GLU A 204 -11.17 -13.96 -27.98
CA GLU A 204 -9.72 -13.94 -27.80
C GLU A 204 -9.32 -12.88 -26.78
N ASP A 205 -8.06 -12.94 -26.27
CA ASP A 205 -7.51 -11.95 -25.36
C ASP A 205 -7.43 -10.57 -26.04
N PRO A 206 -7.81 -9.49 -25.33
CA PRO A 206 -7.81 -8.16 -25.92
C PRO A 206 -6.37 -7.65 -26.12
N LYS A 207 -6.16 -6.90 -27.20
CA LYS A 207 -4.88 -6.25 -27.55
C LYS A 207 -4.98 -4.73 -27.53
N SER A 208 -6.19 -4.20 -27.36
CA SER A 208 -6.49 -2.78 -27.39
C SER A 208 -7.81 -2.46 -26.69
N TYR A 209 -8.11 -1.19 -26.50
CA TYR A 209 -9.43 -0.77 -26.00
C TYR A 209 -10.56 -1.03 -27.02
N ALA A 210 -10.26 -1.19 -28.32
CA ALA A 210 -11.27 -1.59 -29.30
C ALA A 210 -11.70 -3.05 -29.08
N ASP A 211 -10.76 -3.95 -28.80
CA ASP A 211 -11.09 -5.35 -28.48
C ASP A 211 -11.85 -5.43 -27.13
N LEU A 212 -11.47 -4.60 -26.18
CA LEU A 212 -12.20 -4.51 -24.89
C LEU A 212 -13.65 -4.08 -25.09
N GLU A 213 -13.91 -3.15 -26.02
CA GLU A 213 -15.28 -2.76 -26.40
C GLU A 213 -16.07 -3.93 -26.96
N GLU A 214 -15.47 -4.72 -27.87
CA GLU A 214 -16.12 -5.90 -28.45
C GLU A 214 -16.45 -6.95 -27.37
N ILE A 215 -15.54 -7.20 -26.45
CA ILE A 215 -15.74 -8.10 -25.31
C ILE A 215 -16.90 -7.58 -24.42
N ALA A 216 -16.89 -6.30 -24.08
CA ALA A 216 -17.92 -5.70 -23.25
C ALA A 216 -19.32 -5.81 -23.89
N LEU A 217 -19.41 -5.56 -25.21
CA LEU A 217 -20.68 -5.70 -25.95
C LEU A 217 -21.14 -7.16 -26.01
N ALA A 218 -20.21 -8.11 -26.17
CA ALA A 218 -20.53 -9.54 -26.16
C ALA A 218 -21.06 -10.00 -24.79
N PHE A 219 -20.45 -9.51 -23.70
CA PHE A 219 -20.92 -9.80 -22.33
C PHE A 219 -22.34 -9.25 -22.10
N MET A 220 -22.62 -8.01 -22.50
CA MET A 220 -23.94 -7.38 -22.34
C MET A 220 -25.06 -8.05 -23.13
N GLN A 221 -24.73 -8.74 -24.22
CA GLN A 221 -25.69 -9.41 -25.10
C GLN A 221 -25.87 -10.89 -24.75
N SER A 222 -25.34 -11.35 -23.62
CA SER A 222 -25.35 -12.75 -23.22
C SER A 222 -25.80 -12.89 -21.76
N ASP A 223 -26.62 -13.90 -21.49
CA ASP A 223 -27.00 -14.29 -20.13
C ASP A 223 -25.81 -15.04 -19.47
N LEU A 224 -24.91 -14.29 -18.89
CA LEU A 224 -23.66 -14.82 -18.31
C LEU A 224 -23.79 -15.10 -16.81
N ASP A 225 -24.66 -14.41 -16.11
CA ASP A 225 -25.00 -14.68 -14.71
C ASP A 225 -26.05 -15.78 -14.54
N GLY A 226 -26.65 -16.26 -15.66
CA GLY A 226 -27.61 -17.38 -15.69
C GLY A 226 -28.99 -17.01 -15.15
N ASN A 227 -29.36 -15.75 -15.09
CA ASN A 227 -30.64 -15.28 -14.55
C ASN A 227 -31.76 -15.29 -15.60
N GLY A 228 -31.47 -15.65 -16.85
CA GLY A 228 -32.41 -15.71 -17.97
C GLY A 228 -32.65 -14.34 -18.64
N LYS A 229 -31.78 -13.37 -18.46
CA LYS A 229 -31.83 -12.03 -19.04
C LYS A 229 -30.46 -11.60 -19.53
N ASP A 230 -30.44 -10.71 -20.51
CA ASP A 230 -29.24 -10.05 -21.00
C ASP A 230 -29.13 -8.69 -20.24
N ASP A 231 -28.75 -8.74 -18.95
CA ASP A 231 -28.74 -7.57 -18.06
C ASP A 231 -27.40 -7.37 -17.34
N THR A 232 -26.32 -8.02 -17.82
CA THR A 232 -24.97 -7.77 -17.37
C THR A 232 -24.47 -6.40 -17.85
N TYR A 233 -23.66 -5.75 -17.02
CA TYR A 233 -22.99 -4.49 -17.37
C TYR A 233 -21.77 -4.76 -18.24
N GLY A 234 -21.43 -3.80 -19.13
CA GLY A 234 -20.21 -3.91 -19.93
C GLY A 234 -18.95 -3.74 -19.08
N ILE A 235 -18.79 -2.58 -18.46
CA ILE A 235 -17.64 -2.24 -17.61
C ILE A 235 -18.12 -1.64 -16.30
N ALA A 236 -17.68 -2.19 -15.17
CA ALA A 236 -17.91 -1.58 -13.87
C ALA A 236 -16.93 -0.43 -13.65
N THR A 237 -17.43 0.80 -13.56
CA THR A 237 -16.60 2.00 -13.42
C THR A 237 -17.22 3.06 -12.54
N LEU A 238 -16.39 3.93 -11.97
CA LEU A 238 -16.78 5.12 -11.22
C LEU A 238 -16.73 6.36 -12.10
N SER A 239 -17.39 7.44 -11.67
CA SER A 239 -17.35 8.73 -12.36
C SER A 239 -16.09 9.56 -12.09
N ASN A 240 -15.24 9.11 -11.18
CA ASN A 240 -13.97 9.76 -10.88
C ASN A 240 -12.90 9.30 -11.88
N PHE A 241 -12.70 10.06 -12.93
CA PHE A 241 -11.68 9.80 -13.96
C PHE A 241 -10.31 10.43 -13.63
N GLY A 242 -10.20 11.14 -12.50
CA GLY A 242 -8.95 11.77 -12.05
C GLY A 242 -8.00 10.76 -11.43
N ALA A 243 -6.81 11.23 -11.11
CA ALA A 243 -5.72 10.45 -10.54
C ALA A 243 -6.03 9.94 -9.11
N SER A 244 -6.98 9.05 -8.99
CA SER A 244 -7.24 8.27 -7.79
C SER A 244 -6.61 6.89 -7.99
N TYR A 245 -5.28 6.82 -7.82
CA TYR A 245 -4.57 5.54 -7.85
C TYR A 245 -4.97 4.70 -6.64
N GLY A 246 -5.08 3.39 -6.84
CA GLY A 246 -5.34 2.44 -5.78
C GLY A 246 -6.81 2.11 -5.52
N GLY A 247 -7.73 2.50 -6.41
CA GLY A 247 -9.15 2.18 -6.32
C GLY A 247 -9.67 1.38 -7.50
N SER A 248 -10.64 0.51 -7.27
CA SER A 248 -11.35 -0.21 -8.32
C SER A 248 -12.33 0.70 -9.06
N GLY A 249 -12.48 0.51 -10.37
CA GLY A 249 -13.35 1.31 -11.24
C GLY A 249 -12.73 2.61 -11.76
N ASN A 250 -11.42 2.81 -11.60
CA ASN A 250 -10.71 4.00 -12.06
C ASN A 250 -10.18 3.85 -13.48
N LEU A 251 -10.48 4.81 -14.35
CA LEU A 251 -10.11 4.81 -15.78
C LEU A 251 -8.95 5.76 -16.12
N CYS A 252 -8.11 6.20 -15.18
CA CYS A 252 -7.09 7.21 -15.44
C CYS A 252 -6.07 6.77 -16.51
N ASP A 253 -5.65 5.52 -16.53
CA ASP A 253 -4.70 5.01 -17.51
C ASP A 253 -5.31 4.87 -18.91
N LEU A 254 -6.63 4.71 -19.02
CA LEU A 254 -7.32 4.82 -20.30
C LEU A 254 -7.09 6.20 -20.95
N PHE A 255 -7.16 7.28 -20.18
CA PHE A 255 -6.87 8.63 -20.68
C PHE A 255 -5.44 8.77 -21.18
N LEU A 256 -4.47 8.20 -20.46
CA LEU A 256 -3.07 8.20 -20.87
C LEU A 256 -2.84 7.41 -22.16
N ASN A 257 -3.44 6.24 -22.26
CA ASN A 257 -3.23 5.34 -23.39
C ASN A 257 -4.01 5.77 -24.64
N VAL A 258 -5.15 6.44 -24.51
CA VAL A 258 -5.95 6.95 -25.64
C VAL A 258 -5.45 8.31 -26.11
N GLY A 259 -5.20 9.23 -25.17
CA GLY A 259 -4.93 10.63 -25.54
C GLY A 259 -3.63 11.21 -24.94
N GLY A 260 -2.84 10.42 -24.23
CA GLY A 260 -1.61 10.90 -23.59
C GLY A 260 -1.83 11.87 -22.42
N ALA A 261 -3.05 11.98 -21.92
CA ALA A 261 -3.42 12.91 -20.86
C ALA A 261 -3.71 12.15 -19.54
N ALA A 262 -3.21 12.65 -18.42
CA ALA A 262 -3.52 12.13 -17.09
C ALA A 262 -4.38 13.13 -16.32
N PRO A 263 -5.71 13.01 -16.31
CA PRO A 263 -6.58 13.93 -15.59
C PRO A 263 -6.21 14.00 -14.10
N GLY A 264 -6.18 15.21 -13.55
CA GLY A 264 -5.82 15.43 -12.16
C GLY A 264 -4.33 15.55 -11.87
N LEU A 265 -3.47 15.22 -12.83
CA LEU A 265 -2.01 15.31 -12.68
C LEU A 265 -1.40 16.43 -13.52
N TRP A 266 -0.23 16.92 -13.09
CA TRP A 266 0.61 17.82 -13.86
C TRP A 266 1.61 16.98 -14.68
N GLN A 267 1.62 17.18 -15.99
CA GLN A 267 2.49 16.46 -16.92
C GLN A 267 3.57 17.38 -17.51
N LYS A 268 4.83 16.98 -17.35
CA LYS A 268 5.95 17.66 -18.00
C LYS A 268 6.03 17.21 -19.45
N GLN A 269 6.04 18.18 -20.35
CA GLN A 269 6.17 17.95 -21.79
C GLN A 269 7.65 17.87 -22.21
N GLU A 270 7.91 17.40 -23.42
CA GLU A 270 9.29 17.29 -23.98
C GLU A 270 10.02 18.63 -24.02
N ASP A 271 9.32 19.74 -24.24
CA ASP A 271 9.88 21.10 -24.26
C ASP A 271 10.11 21.68 -22.85
N GLY A 272 9.83 20.90 -21.81
CA GLY A 272 9.97 21.27 -20.41
C GLY A 272 8.80 22.05 -19.83
N THR A 273 7.76 22.37 -20.61
CA THR A 273 6.52 22.97 -20.07
C THR A 273 5.77 21.97 -19.23
N VAL A 274 5.01 22.47 -18.25
CA VAL A 274 4.18 21.65 -17.36
C VAL A 274 2.71 22.01 -17.58
N ILE A 275 1.90 21.04 -17.97
CA ILE A 275 0.48 21.22 -18.27
C ILE A 275 -0.34 20.35 -17.33
N TYR A 276 -1.46 20.90 -16.85
CA TYR A 276 -2.43 20.09 -16.09
C TYR A 276 -3.15 19.14 -17.03
N GLY A 277 -3.05 17.83 -16.78
CA GLY A 277 -3.50 16.78 -17.71
C GLY A 277 -4.97 16.89 -18.12
N SER A 278 -5.85 17.34 -17.21
CA SER A 278 -7.26 17.58 -17.54
C SER A 278 -7.50 18.68 -18.59
N LEU A 279 -6.49 19.52 -18.87
CA LEU A 279 -6.56 20.61 -19.86
C LEU A 279 -5.84 20.25 -21.17
N MET A 280 -5.27 19.07 -21.26
CA MET A 280 -4.63 18.59 -22.49
C MET A 280 -5.70 18.17 -23.53
N ASP A 281 -5.43 18.41 -24.81
CA ASP A 281 -6.35 18.03 -25.89
C ASP A 281 -6.65 16.52 -25.87
N GLY A 282 -5.69 15.67 -25.53
CA GLY A 282 -5.86 14.23 -25.43
C GLY A 282 -6.86 13.77 -24.38
N ALA A 283 -7.14 14.58 -23.34
CA ALA A 283 -8.23 14.28 -22.42
C ALA A 283 -9.59 14.25 -23.12
N LYS A 284 -9.77 15.07 -24.16
CA LYS A 284 -10.98 15.08 -24.97
C LYS A 284 -11.14 13.80 -25.79
N ASP A 285 -10.04 13.23 -26.31
CA ASP A 285 -10.09 12.01 -27.10
C ASP A 285 -10.58 10.83 -26.25
N ALA A 286 -10.06 10.70 -25.03
CA ALA A 286 -10.55 9.71 -24.06
C ALA A 286 -12.03 9.94 -23.70
N LEU A 287 -12.45 11.18 -23.48
CA LEU A 287 -13.86 11.51 -23.22
C LEU A 287 -14.78 11.18 -24.41
N VAL A 288 -14.30 11.30 -25.65
CA VAL A 288 -15.06 10.88 -26.84
C VAL A 288 -15.29 9.37 -26.81
N LEU A 289 -14.23 8.56 -26.51
CA LEU A 289 -14.36 7.12 -26.35
C LEU A 289 -15.33 6.75 -25.23
N LEU A 290 -15.18 7.36 -24.05
CA LEU A 290 -16.08 7.09 -22.92
C LEU A 290 -17.53 7.49 -23.20
N ASN A 291 -17.76 8.59 -23.92
CA ASN A 291 -19.09 8.98 -24.35
C ASN A 291 -19.69 7.97 -25.34
N ASP A 292 -18.89 7.44 -26.26
CA ASP A 292 -19.33 6.38 -27.18
C ASP A 292 -19.71 5.11 -26.41
N TRP A 293 -18.88 4.69 -25.46
CA TRP A 293 -19.18 3.56 -24.57
C TRP A 293 -20.44 3.79 -23.74
N TYR A 294 -20.66 5.01 -23.25
CA TYR A 294 -21.88 5.37 -22.54
C TYR A 294 -23.12 5.29 -23.44
N GLN A 295 -23.05 5.79 -24.69
CA GLN A 295 -24.15 5.70 -25.66
C GLN A 295 -24.47 4.27 -26.08
N LYS A 296 -23.47 3.39 -26.10
CA LYS A 296 -23.63 1.93 -26.34
C LYS A 296 -24.12 1.17 -25.12
N GLY A 297 -24.16 1.80 -23.95
CA GLY A 297 -24.55 1.17 -22.69
C GLY A 297 -23.44 0.34 -22.02
N ILE A 298 -22.22 0.35 -22.57
CA ILE A 298 -21.06 -0.32 -22.00
C ILE A 298 -20.76 0.23 -20.61
N ILE A 299 -20.80 1.56 -20.46
CA ILE A 299 -20.79 2.24 -19.18
C ILE A 299 -22.23 2.35 -18.69
N PRO A 300 -22.57 1.87 -17.50
CA PRO A 300 -23.91 1.92 -16.93
C PRO A 300 -24.47 3.36 -16.89
N SER A 301 -25.74 3.53 -17.18
CA SER A 301 -26.36 4.87 -17.25
C SER A 301 -26.36 5.64 -15.93
N ASP A 302 -26.26 4.94 -14.83
CA ASP A 302 -26.24 5.44 -13.45
C ASP A 302 -24.85 5.44 -12.81
N PHE A 303 -23.79 5.11 -13.56
CA PHE A 303 -22.40 5.03 -13.09
C PHE A 303 -21.95 6.26 -12.26
N ALA A 304 -22.52 7.42 -12.56
CA ALA A 304 -22.18 8.66 -11.86
C ALA A 304 -22.63 8.68 -10.38
N THR A 305 -23.46 7.73 -9.99
CA THR A 305 -23.92 7.55 -8.59
C THR A 305 -23.26 6.36 -7.92
N TRP A 306 -22.39 5.66 -8.63
CA TRP A 306 -21.71 4.48 -8.10
C TRP A 306 -20.55 4.89 -7.18
N GLU A 307 -20.45 4.16 -6.08
CA GLU A 307 -19.35 4.21 -5.13
C GLU A 307 -18.57 2.88 -5.16
N ALA A 308 -17.44 2.83 -4.50
CA ALA A 308 -16.59 1.63 -4.48
C ALA A 308 -17.34 0.36 -4.05
N ASP A 309 -18.25 0.48 -3.08
CA ASP A 309 -19.07 -0.64 -2.63
C ASP A 309 -20.04 -1.14 -3.70
N THR A 310 -20.53 -0.25 -4.58
CA THR A 310 -21.38 -0.63 -5.72
C THR A 310 -20.58 -1.47 -6.73
N ILE A 311 -19.31 -1.10 -7.01
CA ILE A 311 -18.41 -1.91 -7.85
C ILE A 311 -18.28 -3.32 -7.28
N LYS A 312 -17.96 -3.44 -5.98
CA LYS A 312 -17.83 -4.73 -5.29
C LYS A 312 -19.11 -5.56 -5.37
N GLN A 313 -20.26 -4.91 -5.20
CA GLN A 313 -21.55 -5.58 -5.25
C GLN A 313 -21.87 -6.12 -6.65
N VAL A 314 -21.76 -5.31 -7.70
CA VAL A 314 -22.12 -5.73 -9.06
C VAL A 314 -21.19 -6.84 -9.58
N ILE A 315 -19.92 -6.80 -9.18
CA ILE A 315 -18.96 -7.88 -9.49
C ILE A 315 -19.31 -9.14 -8.69
N GLY A 316 -19.55 -9.01 -7.38
CA GLY A 316 -19.91 -10.13 -6.50
C GLY A 316 -21.19 -10.85 -6.92
N GLU A 317 -22.13 -10.12 -7.54
CA GLU A 317 -23.41 -10.65 -8.06
C GLU A 317 -23.33 -11.20 -9.50
N ASP A 318 -22.13 -11.37 -10.07
CA ASP A 318 -21.89 -11.77 -11.48
C ASP A 318 -22.54 -10.81 -12.51
N LYS A 319 -22.77 -9.55 -12.16
CA LYS A 319 -23.38 -8.56 -13.05
C LYS A 319 -22.41 -7.78 -13.91
N ALA A 320 -21.12 -7.82 -13.58
CA ALA A 320 -20.09 -7.18 -14.38
C ALA A 320 -18.87 -8.10 -14.50
N GLY A 321 -18.41 -8.30 -15.73
CA GLY A 321 -17.26 -9.14 -16.04
C GLY A 321 -16.00 -8.34 -16.42
N ILE A 322 -16.04 -7.01 -16.37
CA ILE A 322 -14.88 -6.15 -16.66
C ILE A 322 -14.81 -5.04 -15.62
N VAL A 323 -13.61 -4.85 -15.06
CA VAL A 323 -13.32 -3.74 -14.13
C VAL A 323 -11.86 -3.33 -14.23
N PHE A 324 -11.59 -2.02 -14.09
CA PHE A 324 -10.25 -1.51 -13.91
C PHE A 324 -9.93 -1.51 -12.42
N SER A 325 -8.90 -2.22 -12.01
CA SER A 325 -8.49 -2.34 -10.61
C SER A 325 -7.00 -2.63 -10.53
N PRO A 326 -6.32 -2.18 -9.48
CA PRO A 326 -4.93 -2.55 -9.24
C PRO A 326 -4.72 -4.07 -9.12
N TRP A 327 -3.47 -4.51 -9.07
CA TRP A 327 -3.13 -5.92 -8.96
C TRP A 327 -3.77 -6.62 -7.75
N TRP A 328 -3.99 -5.90 -6.65
CA TRP A 328 -4.70 -6.44 -5.46
C TRP A 328 -6.23 -6.48 -5.61
N GLY A 329 -6.77 -6.20 -6.79
CA GLY A 329 -8.20 -6.30 -7.06
C GLY A 329 -8.82 -7.64 -6.67
N CYS A 330 -8.03 -8.72 -6.71
CA CYS A 330 -8.47 -10.04 -6.27
C CYS A 330 -8.81 -10.10 -4.76
N TRP A 331 -8.21 -9.24 -3.94
CA TRP A 331 -8.53 -9.10 -2.51
C TRP A 331 -9.52 -7.97 -2.22
N ASP A 332 -9.84 -7.13 -3.19
CA ASP A 332 -10.77 -6.02 -3.08
C ASP A 332 -12.04 -6.26 -3.91
N ALA A 333 -12.13 -5.70 -5.11
CA ALA A 333 -13.34 -5.72 -5.93
C ALA A 333 -13.77 -7.13 -6.36
N LEU A 334 -12.81 -8.02 -6.64
CA LEU A 334 -13.08 -9.37 -7.11
C LEU A 334 -13.29 -10.39 -6.00
N SER A 335 -12.92 -10.06 -4.76
CA SER A 335 -12.86 -11.01 -3.64
C SER A 335 -14.21 -11.69 -3.37
N ALA A 336 -15.31 -10.94 -3.41
CA ALA A 336 -16.65 -11.47 -3.20
C ALA A 336 -17.05 -12.45 -4.30
N ASN A 337 -16.76 -12.11 -5.57
CA ASN A 337 -17.07 -12.97 -6.71
C ASN A 337 -16.28 -14.28 -6.66
N ILE A 338 -14.96 -14.19 -6.47
CA ILE A 338 -14.07 -15.37 -6.36
C ILE A 338 -14.52 -16.30 -5.21
N SER A 339 -14.96 -15.71 -4.09
CA SER A 339 -15.41 -16.49 -2.93
C SER A 339 -16.78 -17.16 -3.13
N LEU A 340 -17.70 -16.50 -3.85
CA LEU A 340 -19.08 -16.99 -4.04
C LEU A 340 -19.23 -17.89 -5.26
N ASN A 341 -18.46 -17.64 -6.30
CA ASN A 341 -18.51 -18.38 -7.57
C ASN A 341 -17.14 -19.05 -7.83
N GLN A 342 -17.03 -20.34 -7.53
CA GLN A 342 -15.79 -21.11 -7.72
C GLN A 342 -15.45 -21.38 -9.21
N GLU A 343 -16.35 -21.08 -10.12
CA GLU A 343 -16.12 -21.19 -11.57
C GLU A 343 -15.66 -19.85 -12.18
N ALA A 344 -15.67 -18.77 -11.38
CA ALA A 344 -15.23 -17.47 -11.85
C ALA A 344 -13.70 -17.43 -11.99
N GLU A 345 -13.25 -17.26 -13.22
CA GLU A 345 -11.85 -17.06 -13.56
C GLU A 345 -11.63 -15.63 -14.06
N TRP A 346 -10.67 -14.93 -13.48
CA TRP A 346 -10.32 -13.56 -13.84
C TRP A 346 -8.90 -13.49 -14.39
N SER A 347 -8.72 -12.77 -15.47
CA SER A 347 -7.41 -12.45 -16.04
C SER A 347 -7.19 -10.94 -16.06
N ALA A 348 -5.96 -10.53 -15.80
CA ALA A 348 -5.55 -9.14 -15.83
C ALA A 348 -4.81 -8.81 -17.12
N TYR A 349 -5.11 -7.66 -17.69
CA TYR A 349 -4.52 -7.19 -18.95
C TYR A 349 -4.03 -5.75 -18.79
N VAL A 350 -3.01 -5.41 -19.57
CA VAL A 350 -2.57 -4.03 -19.77
C VAL A 350 -2.82 -3.69 -21.23
N LEU A 351 -3.60 -2.67 -21.50
CA LEU A 351 -4.07 -2.39 -22.86
C LEU A 351 -3.54 -1.04 -23.36
N PRO A 352 -2.92 -1.00 -24.56
CA PRO A 352 -2.64 0.25 -25.26
C PRO A 352 -3.92 0.85 -25.84
N GLY A 353 -3.86 2.12 -26.24
CA GLY A 353 -4.97 2.80 -26.92
C GLY A 353 -5.36 2.11 -28.24
N GLU A 354 -4.36 1.63 -28.98
CA GLU A 354 -4.49 0.88 -30.22
C GLU A 354 -3.53 -0.31 -30.24
N GLU A 355 -3.83 -1.37 -31.01
CA GLU A 355 -2.99 -2.56 -31.09
C GLU A 355 -1.56 -2.22 -31.49
N GLY A 356 -0.59 -2.69 -30.67
CA GLY A 356 0.83 -2.42 -30.86
C GLY A 356 1.27 -1.01 -30.45
N GLY A 357 0.38 -0.24 -29.85
CA GLY A 357 0.69 1.07 -29.27
C GLY A 357 1.52 0.96 -27.98
N GLU A 358 2.05 2.10 -27.56
CA GLU A 358 2.77 2.22 -26.29
C GLU A 358 1.79 2.14 -25.13
N ILE A 359 2.15 1.37 -24.09
CA ILE A 359 1.42 1.31 -22.82
C ILE A 359 2.00 2.36 -21.87
N ARG A 360 1.14 3.17 -21.31
CA ARG A 360 1.49 4.23 -20.37
C ARG A 360 0.67 4.10 -19.10
N SER A 361 1.33 4.24 -17.97
CA SER A 361 0.69 4.38 -16.67
C SER A 361 1.24 5.62 -15.97
N ALA A 362 0.40 6.29 -15.23
CA ALA A 362 0.84 7.44 -14.45
C ALA A 362 1.44 6.97 -13.14
N ALA A 363 2.64 7.45 -12.83
CA ALA A 363 3.22 7.26 -11.51
C ALA A 363 2.42 8.03 -10.46
N GLY A 364 2.17 7.40 -9.32
CA GLY A 364 1.62 8.08 -8.15
C GLY A 364 2.60 9.11 -7.57
N ASN A 365 2.15 9.86 -6.57
CA ASN A 365 3.03 10.73 -5.80
C ASN A 365 4.12 9.87 -5.13
N PRO A 366 5.41 10.22 -5.22
CA PRO A 366 6.48 9.46 -4.57
C PRO A 366 6.38 9.45 -3.04
N VAL A 367 5.59 10.34 -2.46
CA VAL A 367 5.31 10.43 -1.03
C VAL A 367 3.85 10.12 -0.78
N ARG A 368 3.57 9.04 -0.07
CA ARG A 368 2.23 8.68 0.38
C ARG A 368 1.74 9.62 1.49
N SER A 369 2.57 9.77 2.52
CA SER A 369 2.36 10.62 3.69
C SER A 369 3.70 10.95 4.33
N VAL A 370 3.69 11.80 5.34
CA VAL A 370 4.89 12.26 6.03
C VAL A 370 4.73 12.09 7.53
N PHE A 371 5.67 11.42 8.18
CA PHE A 371 5.78 11.50 9.63
C PHE A 371 6.51 12.80 10.02
N VAL A 372 5.88 13.59 10.85
CA VAL A 372 6.42 14.85 11.35
C VAL A 372 6.60 14.80 12.86
N VAL A 373 7.68 15.40 13.32
CA VAL A 373 8.02 15.49 14.74
C VAL A 373 7.83 16.94 15.20
N ARG A 374 7.19 17.14 16.34
CA ARG A 374 6.94 18.46 16.91
C ARG A 374 8.25 19.20 17.19
N GLU A 375 8.30 20.46 16.79
CA GLU A 375 9.42 21.35 17.14
C GLU A 375 9.62 21.42 18.65
N GLY A 376 10.88 21.30 19.09
CA GLY A 376 11.25 21.27 20.51
C GLY A 376 11.02 19.94 21.22
N PHE A 377 10.71 18.85 20.52
CA PHE A 377 10.84 17.51 21.09
C PHE A 377 12.33 17.21 21.33
N GLU A 378 12.66 16.56 22.45
CA GLU A 378 14.06 16.45 22.90
C GLU A 378 14.94 15.61 21.96
N HIS A 379 14.33 14.54 21.34
CA HIS A 379 15.03 13.58 20.49
C HIS A 379 14.28 13.33 19.18
N PRO A 380 14.18 14.30 18.26
CA PRO A 380 13.47 14.11 17.00
C PRO A 380 14.11 13.03 16.11
N GLU A 381 15.43 12.83 16.22
CA GLU A 381 16.19 11.80 15.53
C GLU A 381 15.75 10.39 15.90
N ALA A 382 15.15 10.19 17.08
CA ALA A 382 14.68 8.88 17.53
C ALA A 382 13.65 8.26 16.58
N PHE A 383 12.85 9.08 15.91
CA PHE A 383 11.85 8.60 14.96
C PHE A 383 12.46 8.21 13.62
N VAL A 384 13.57 8.83 13.20
CA VAL A 384 14.32 8.41 12.01
C VAL A 384 14.95 7.05 12.26
N TYR A 385 15.57 6.84 13.43
CA TYR A 385 16.07 5.51 13.83
C TYR A 385 14.97 4.46 13.92
N ALA A 386 13.82 4.79 14.52
CA ALA A 386 12.69 3.88 14.60
C ALA A 386 12.20 3.48 13.21
N TYR A 387 12.13 4.43 12.28
CA TYR A 387 11.68 4.15 10.92
C TYR A 387 12.68 3.31 10.13
N ASP A 388 14.00 3.55 10.28
CA ASP A 388 15.05 2.71 9.70
C ASP A 388 14.92 1.25 10.18
N MET A 389 14.72 1.05 11.49
CA MET A 389 14.53 -0.28 12.06
C MET A 389 13.28 -0.98 11.56
N LEU A 390 12.17 -0.26 11.43
CA LEU A 390 10.93 -0.79 10.89
C LEU A 390 11.09 -1.17 9.42
N THR A 391 11.81 -0.35 8.65
CA THR A 391 12.12 -0.63 7.24
C THR A 391 12.97 -1.88 7.08
N LYS A 392 13.97 -2.10 7.94
CA LYS A 392 14.77 -3.33 7.97
C LYS A 392 13.96 -4.57 8.35
N GLY A 393 12.94 -4.41 9.19
CA GLY A 393 12.09 -5.50 9.65
C GLY A 393 11.01 -5.92 8.66
N TYR A 394 10.99 -5.35 7.48
CA TYR A 394 10.12 -5.75 6.37
C TYR A 394 10.65 -6.98 5.62
N ASP A 395 11.63 -7.66 6.19
CA ASP A 395 11.97 -9.00 5.78
C ASP A 395 10.73 -9.90 5.95
N ILE A 396 10.41 -10.66 4.93
CA ILE A 396 9.22 -11.54 4.81
C ILE A 396 8.97 -12.38 6.08
N ASP A 397 10.02 -12.64 6.83
CA ASP A 397 9.99 -13.43 8.06
C ASP A 397 9.30 -12.75 9.27
N THR A 398 9.10 -11.43 9.26
CA THR A 398 8.42 -10.75 10.37
C THR A 398 6.89 -10.72 10.24
N GLU A 399 6.33 -10.89 9.05
CA GLU A 399 4.89 -11.12 8.89
C GLU A 399 4.48 -12.53 9.37
N ALA A 400 5.38 -13.51 9.27
CA ALA A 400 5.15 -14.88 9.71
C ALA A 400 5.18 -15.04 11.25
N SER A 401 5.51 -14.02 12.02
CA SER A 401 5.61 -14.08 13.48
C SER A 401 4.29 -14.08 14.24
N GLY A 402 3.21 -14.61 13.64
CA GLY A 402 2.10 -15.17 14.40
C GLY A 402 1.24 -14.19 15.19
N PHE A 403 0.97 -12.98 14.68
CA PHE A 403 -0.09 -12.14 15.19
C PHE A 403 -1.45 -12.58 14.62
N ASP A 404 -1.79 -13.84 14.86
CA ASP A 404 -3.06 -14.42 14.44
C ASP A 404 -4.23 -13.70 15.13
N GLY A 405 -5.07 -13.04 14.33
CA GLY A 405 -6.38 -12.56 14.75
C GLY A 405 -6.66 -11.08 14.55
N ILE A 406 -5.69 -10.26 14.17
CA ILE A 406 -5.91 -8.86 13.80
C ILE A 406 -5.77 -8.73 12.27
N SER A 407 -6.70 -8.06 11.60
CA SER A 407 -6.59 -7.82 10.16
C SER A 407 -5.35 -6.98 9.83
N TYR A 408 -4.84 -7.12 8.61
CA TYR A 408 -3.66 -6.38 8.14
C TYR A 408 -3.85 -4.85 8.31
N GLU A 409 -5.03 -4.34 7.97
CA GLU A 409 -5.38 -2.92 8.07
C GLU A 409 -5.41 -2.45 9.53
N ALA A 410 -6.05 -3.21 10.42
CA ALA A 410 -6.09 -2.89 11.85
C ALA A 410 -4.68 -2.91 12.47
N ASN A 411 -3.86 -3.85 12.05
CA ASN A 411 -2.46 -3.90 12.43
C ASN A 411 -1.70 -2.64 12.01
N ASN A 412 -1.92 -2.17 10.77
CA ASN A 412 -1.27 -0.98 10.27
C ASN A 412 -1.71 0.28 11.02
N CYS A 413 -3.00 0.46 11.29
CA CYS A 413 -3.50 1.68 11.94
C CYS A 413 -3.07 1.79 13.41
N PHE A 414 -2.78 0.70 14.10
CA PHE A 414 -2.36 0.74 15.51
C PHE A 414 -0.85 0.91 15.68
N SER A 415 -0.05 0.62 14.66
CA SER A 415 1.39 0.91 14.71
C SER A 415 1.66 2.41 14.80
N PRO A 416 2.55 2.87 15.68
CA PRO A 416 2.94 4.28 15.73
C PRO A 416 3.53 4.84 14.44
N MET A 417 4.23 4.01 13.70
CA MET A 417 4.76 4.31 12.37
C MET A 417 4.57 3.09 11.49
N ASN A 418 4.04 3.31 10.28
CA ASN A 418 3.89 2.27 9.28
C ASN A 418 5.03 2.37 8.28
N THR A 419 5.64 1.25 7.95
CA THR A 419 6.63 1.21 6.89
C THR A 419 5.97 1.29 5.52
N SER A 420 6.63 1.98 4.61
CA SER A 420 6.32 1.85 3.20
C SER A 420 6.74 0.46 2.73
N THR A 421 5.91 -0.17 1.96
CA THR A 421 6.29 -1.35 1.20
C THR A 421 7.32 -0.95 0.13
N ALA A 422 8.22 -1.86 -0.20
CA ALA A 422 9.20 -1.62 -1.26
C ALA A 422 8.52 -1.22 -2.59
N PRO A 423 9.18 -0.41 -3.42
CA PRO A 423 8.67 -0.10 -4.75
C PRO A 423 8.31 -1.37 -5.54
N SER A 424 7.29 -1.28 -6.39
CA SER A 424 6.71 -2.39 -7.16
C SER A 424 7.68 -3.16 -8.08
N VAL A 425 8.96 -2.83 -8.08
CA VAL A 425 10.02 -3.63 -8.72
C VAL A 425 10.05 -5.10 -8.26
N LEU A 426 9.45 -5.40 -7.11
CA LEU A 426 9.35 -6.77 -6.59
C LEU A 426 8.16 -7.56 -7.16
N THR A 427 7.20 -6.95 -7.84
CA THR A 427 6.05 -7.69 -8.38
C THR A 427 6.43 -8.59 -9.55
N LYS A 428 7.34 -8.17 -10.43
CA LYS A 428 7.76 -8.98 -11.58
C LYS A 428 8.43 -10.31 -11.19
N PRO A 429 9.32 -10.39 -10.19
CA PRO A 429 9.79 -11.67 -9.67
C PRO A 429 8.67 -12.50 -9.06
N MET A 430 7.70 -11.91 -8.38
CA MET A 430 6.59 -12.65 -7.80
C MET A 430 5.72 -13.30 -8.87
N ASP A 431 5.44 -12.62 -9.99
CA ASP A 431 4.71 -13.23 -11.12
C ASP A 431 5.46 -14.45 -11.67
N GLN A 432 6.79 -14.35 -11.85
CA GLN A 432 7.60 -15.48 -12.28
C GLN A 432 7.62 -16.63 -11.27
N VAL A 433 7.64 -16.31 -9.97
CA VAL A 433 7.54 -17.31 -8.89
C VAL A 433 6.19 -18.02 -8.94
N ILE A 434 5.09 -17.26 -9.08
CA ILE A 434 3.74 -17.78 -9.15
C ILE A 434 3.60 -18.66 -10.40
N GLU A 435 4.03 -18.20 -11.57
CA GLU A 435 3.99 -18.98 -12.81
C GLU A 435 4.76 -20.29 -12.69
N LYS A 436 5.99 -20.26 -12.19
CA LYS A 436 6.81 -21.46 -11.97
C LYS A 436 6.20 -22.41 -10.95
N ALA A 437 5.61 -21.87 -9.86
CA ALA A 437 4.94 -22.66 -8.85
C ALA A 437 3.68 -23.35 -9.42
N LEU A 438 2.86 -22.65 -10.19
CA LEU A 438 1.68 -23.19 -10.85
C LEU A 438 2.04 -24.29 -11.87
N ASN A 439 3.18 -24.13 -12.56
CA ASN A 439 3.70 -25.10 -13.51
C ASN A 439 4.46 -26.26 -12.83
N HIS A 440 4.54 -26.29 -11.50
CA HIS A 440 5.32 -27.29 -10.73
C HIS A 440 6.81 -27.36 -11.13
N GLU A 441 7.41 -26.21 -11.45
CA GLU A 441 8.81 -26.14 -11.90
C GLU A 441 9.81 -26.09 -10.76
N PHE A 442 9.39 -25.91 -9.49
CA PHE A 442 10.22 -26.00 -8.31
C PHE A 442 10.20 -27.42 -7.74
N ALA A 443 11.36 -27.98 -7.42
CA ALA A 443 11.47 -29.28 -6.80
C ALA A 443 10.99 -29.26 -5.33
N ASP A 444 11.24 -28.16 -4.62
CA ASP A 444 10.85 -27.96 -3.22
C ASP A 444 10.79 -26.47 -2.86
N VAL A 445 10.44 -26.19 -1.60
CA VAL A 445 10.34 -24.81 -1.06
C VAL A 445 11.67 -24.09 -0.99
N ASP A 446 12.78 -24.84 -0.79
CA ASP A 446 14.10 -24.23 -0.69
C ASP A 446 14.61 -23.78 -2.05
N GLU A 447 14.30 -24.51 -3.12
CA GLU A 447 14.56 -24.07 -4.51
C GLU A 447 13.75 -22.82 -4.86
N MET A 448 12.48 -22.77 -4.45
CA MET A 448 11.64 -21.56 -4.64
C MET A 448 12.19 -20.35 -3.89
N ARG A 449 12.63 -20.51 -2.63
CA ARG A 449 13.25 -19.44 -1.83
C ARG A 449 14.55 -18.95 -2.46
N ALA A 450 15.41 -19.86 -2.90
CA ALA A 450 16.66 -19.51 -3.58
C ALA A 450 16.40 -18.70 -4.87
N PHE A 451 15.38 -19.09 -5.65
CA PHE A 451 14.98 -18.37 -6.84
C PHE A 451 14.47 -16.94 -6.50
N ILE A 452 13.61 -16.82 -5.49
CA ILE A 452 13.13 -15.50 -5.01
C ILE A 452 14.31 -14.62 -4.60
N GLN A 453 15.25 -15.16 -3.82
CA GLN A 453 16.43 -14.43 -3.38
C GLN A 453 17.30 -13.98 -4.56
N GLU A 454 17.57 -14.86 -5.51
CA GLU A 454 18.34 -14.53 -6.72
C GLU A 454 17.68 -13.40 -7.53
N GLN A 455 16.35 -13.47 -7.70
CA GLN A 455 15.61 -12.42 -8.42
C GLN A 455 15.63 -11.08 -7.65
N THR A 456 15.53 -11.14 -6.33
CA THR A 456 15.57 -9.94 -5.48
C THR A 456 16.96 -9.31 -5.51
N ASP A 457 18.01 -10.10 -5.39
CA ASP A 457 19.41 -9.62 -5.45
C ASP A 457 19.72 -9.02 -6.83
N GLY A 458 19.27 -9.66 -7.91
CA GLY A 458 19.41 -9.15 -9.28
C GLY A 458 18.68 -7.84 -9.52
N LEU A 459 17.56 -7.61 -8.84
CA LEU A 459 16.83 -6.34 -8.92
C LEU A 459 17.53 -5.23 -8.14
N ILE A 460 18.08 -5.53 -6.98
CA ILE A 460 18.86 -4.59 -6.17
C ILE A 460 20.13 -4.17 -6.93
N GLU A 461 20.83 -5.11 -7.56
CA GLU A 461 21.99 -4.81 -8.42
C GLU A 461 21.58 -4.03 -9.68
N GLY A 462 20.47 -4.38 -10.33
CA GLY A 462 19.96 -3.73 -11.54
C GLY A 462 19.37 -2.34 -11.28
N ALA A 463 18.82 -2.09 -10.10
CA ALA A 463 18.34 -0.77 -9.70
C ALA A 463 19.47 0.26 -9.58
N ASN A 464 20.70 -0.19 -9.36
CA ASN A 464 21.86 0.68 -9.36
C ASN A 464 22.34 1.06 -10.79
N ASP A 465 21.91 0.34 -11.84
CA ASP A 465 22.42 0.58 -13.18
C ASP A 465 21.41 1.12 -14.20
N GLN A 466 20.13 0.90 -14.11
CA GLN A 466 19.11 1.54 -14.99
C GLN A 466 17.67 1.26 -14.52
N TYR A 467 16.90 2.32 -14.24
CA TYR A 467 15.45 2.27 -14.31
C TYR A 467 15.00 2.03 -15.74
N THR A 468 15.00 0.80 -16.18
CA THR A 468 14.23 0.43 -17.35
C THR A 468 12.94 -0.19 -16.85
N LEU A 469 11.92 0.64 -16.63
CA LEU A 469 10.54 0.20 -16.58
C LEU A 469 10.23 -0.41 -17.95
N VAL A 470 10.34 -1.71 -18.03
CA VAL A 470 9.71 -2.49 -19.09
C VAL A 470 8.55 -3.21 -18.42
N LEU A 471 7.36 -2.63 -18.55
CA LEU A 471 6.12 -3.36 -18.40
C LEU A 471 5.99 -4.38 -19.51
#